data_46853739e3cb54c6655217b5779a373c
#
_entry.id   46853739e3cb54c6655217b5779a373c
#
_cell.length_a   1.000
_cell.length_b   1.000
_cell.length_c   1.000
_cell.angle_alpha   90.00
_cell.angle_beta   90.00
_cell.angle_gamma   90.00
#
_symmetry.space_group_name_H-M   'P 1'
#
loop_
_entity.id
_entity.type
_entity.pdbx_description
1 polymer ?
#
loop_
_entity_poly.entity_id
_entity_poly.type
_entity_poly.pdbx_seq_one_letter_code
_entity_poly.pdbx_strand_id
1 'polypeptide(L)'
;MASGFPNNHLKKINLVRIAHVYYKHEKIDEAKKFMDDFGFQETAQIGKRTFYRGYGSEPFVLSLEAAPKTEFGGAAFVVESEEDLEQAARTLPKECKATQVYDLKDVPGGGRGVTFYDPVDGFPFHLVYGQTPVERRDPGFPILKVNYVSQPTIRVHSKWKHHC
;
A
#
# COMPACT_ATOMS: atom_id res chain seq x y z
N MET A 1 -4.68 -10.43 -41.81
CA MET A 1 -3.63 -9.50 -41.37
C MET A 1 -3.60 -9.52 -39.82
N ALA A 2 -2.65 -10.21 -39.23
CA ALA A 2 -2.51 -10.30 -37.79
C ALA A 2 -1.83 -9.02 -37.29
N SER A 3 -2.57 -8.17 -36.59
CA SER A 3 -2.01 -7.03 -35.90
C SER A 3 -1.23 -7.56 -34.68
N GLY A 4 0.06 -7.79 -34.90
CA GLY A 4 0.98 -8.08 -33.80
C GLY A 4 1.06 -6.87 -32.90
N PHE A 5 0.59 -7.00 -31.65
CA PHE A 5 0.94 -6.07 -30.60
C PHE A 5 2.46 -6.06 -30.47
N PRO A 6 3.11 -4.89 -30.44
CA PRO A 6 4.54 -4.86 -30.22
C PRO A 6 4.82 -5.54 -28.86
N ASN A 7 5.63 -6.60 -28.90
CA ASN A 7 6.18 -7.24 -27.71
C ASN A 7 7.14 -6.24 -27.04
N ASN A 8 6.57 -5.28 -26.34
CA ASN A 8 7.34 -4.35 -25.54
C ASN A 8 7.75 -5.11 -24.28
N HIS A 9 8.98 -5.63 -24.27
CA HIS A 9 9.60 -6.25 -23.11
C HIS A 9 9.90 -5.20 -22.03
N LEU A 10 8.85 -4.47 -21.61
CA LEU A 10 8.96 -3.65 -20.42
C LEU A 10 9.19 -4.60 -19.26
N LYS A 11 10.34 -4.49 -18.62
CA LYS A 11 10.64 -5.21 -17.39
C LYS A 11 9.49 -4.95 -16.42
N LYS A 12 8.91 -6.00 -15.86
CA LYS A 12 7.81 -5.86 -14.90
C LYS A 12 8.32 -5.19 -13.63
N ILE A 13 7.49 -4.32 -13.05
CA ILE A 13 7.72 -3.76 -11.72
C ILE A 13 7.25 -4.81 -10.70
N ASN A 14 8.14 -5.24 -9.82
CA ASN A 14 7.83 -6.28 -8.85
C ASN A 14 7.28 -5.67 -7.57
N LEU A 15 6.00 -5.92 -7.31
CA LEU A 15 5.33 -5.54 -6.06
C LEU A 15 5.50 -6.65 -5.04
N VAL A 16 6.01 -6.31 -3.85
CA VAL A 16 6.23 -7.26 -2.75
C VAL A 16 4.98 -7.41 -1.89
N ARG A 17 4.37 -6.29 -1.49
CA ARG A 17 3.22 -6.25 -0.59
C ARG A 17 2.59 -4.86 -0.54
N ILE A 18 1.40 -4.77 0.05
CA ILE A 18 0.84 -3.48 0.47
C ILE A 18 1.64 -2.98 1.66
N ALA A 19 2.04 -1.71 1.66
CA ALA A 19 2.71 -1.05 2.76
C ALA A 19 1.73 -0.35 3.69
N HIS A 20 1.01 0.62 3.17
CA HIS A 20 0.11 1.47 3.93
C HIS A 20 -0.93 2.14 3.02
N VAL A 21 -1.91 2.80 3.64
CA VAL A 21 -2.94 3.57 2.94
C VAL A 21 -3.00 4.99 3.46
N TYR A 22 -3.45 5.91 2.60
CA TYR A 22 -3.64 7.32 2.93
C TYR A 22 -5.13 7.66 2.82
N TYR A 23 -5.65 8.37 3.82
CA TYR A 23 -6.98 8.95 3.81
C TYR A 23 -6.93 10.42 4.23
N LYS A 24 -7.73 11.23 3.56
CA LYS A 24 -8.10 12.57 4.02
C LYS A 24 -9.47 12.48 4.66
N HIS A 25 -9.68 13.19 5.75
CA HIS A 25 -10.96 13.13 6.47
C HIS A 25 -11.42 14.49 6.95
N GLU A 26 -12.69 14.83 6.67
CA GLU A 26 -13.29 16.09 7.14
C GLU A 26 -13.52 16.09 8.66
N LYS A 27 -13.87 14.93 9.23
CA LYS A 27 -14.10 14.72 10.65
C LYS A 27 -12.95 13.94 11.26
N ILE A 28 -11.81 14.59 11.35
CA ILE A 28 -10.56 13.92 11.72
C ILE A 28 -10.63 13.27 13.11
N ASP A 29 -11.29 13.91 14.09
CA ASP A 29 -11.37 13.40 15.46
C ASP A 29 -12.22 12.12 15.57
N GLU A 30 -13.33 12.05 14.80
CA GLU A 30 -14.13 10.83 14.70
C GLU A 30 -13.32 9.70 14.05
N ALA A 31 -12.57 10.00 13.00
CA ALA A 31 -11.71 9.03 12.33
C ALA A 31 -10.59 8.52 13.23
N LYS A 32 -9.96 9.40 13.99
CA LYS A 32 -8.94 9.03 14.98
C LYS A 32 -9.51 8.10 16.03
N LYS A 33 -10.64 8.48 16.64
CA LYS A 33 -11.32 7.62 17.63
C LYS A 33 -11.64 6.25 17.04
N PHE A 34 -12.12 6.18 15.81
CA PHE A 34 -12.39 4.91 15.15
C PHE A 34 -11.13 4.04 15.03
N MET A 35 -9.96 4.63 14.70
CA MET A 35 -8.72 3.89 14.61
C MET A 35 -8.26 3.36 15.97
N ASP A 36 -8.40 4.16 17.03
CA ASP A 36 -8.08 3.76 18.38
C ASP A 36 -9.00 2.59 18.85
N ASP A 37 -10.30 2.68 18.58
CA ASP A 37 -11.29 1.64 18.89
C ASP A 37 -10.98 0.31 18.15
N PHE A 38 -10.37 0.39 16.96
CA PHE A 38 -9.90 -0.78 16.20
C PHE A 38 -8.55 -1.34 16.66
N GLY A 39 -7.89 -0.68 17.60
CA GLY A 39 -6.60 -1.10 18.15
C GLY A 39 -5.38 -0.66 17.35
N PHE A 40 -5.55 0.26 16.39
CA PHE A 40 -4.43 0.95 15.79
C PHE A 40 -3.77 1.87 16.81
N GLN A 41 -2.48 2.06 16.70
CA GLN A 41 -1.71 2.92 17.58
C GLN A 41 -1.14 4.10 16.82
N GLU A 42 -1.39 5.31 17.31
CA GLU A 42 -0.72 6.50 16.80
C GLU A 42 0.79 6.36 17.01
N THR A 43 1.57 6.57 15.95
CA THR A 43 3.03 6.49 15.99
C THR A 43 3.70 7.83 15.79
N ALA A 44 3.06 8.73 15.05
CA ALA A 44 3.57 10.09 14.81
C ALA A 44 2.45 11.03 14.35
N GLN A 45 2.65 12.31 14.63
CA GLN A 45 1.87 13.39 14.02
C GLN A 45 2.85 14.37 13.37
N ILE A 46 2.69 14.59 12.06
CA ILE A 46 3.56 15.47 11.28
C ILE A 46 2.69 16.43 10.47
N GLY A 47 2.67 17.67 10.85
CA GLY A 47 1.77 18.68 10.27
C GLY A 47 0.30 18.32 10.49
N LYS A 48 -0.46 18.19 9.39
CA LYS A 48 -1.89 17.80 9.43
C LYS A 48 -2.12 16.30 9.36
N ARG A 49 -1.05 15.50 9.28
CA ARG A 49 -1.11 14.04 9.12
C ARG A 49 -0.84 13.35 10.44
N THR A 50 -1.66 12.37 10.75
CA THR A 50 -1.49 11.43 11.87
C THR A 50 -1.22 10.05 11.30
N PHE A 51 -0.19 9.39 11.79
CA PHE A 51 0.25 8.09 11.31
C PHE A 51 -0.06 7.01 12.36
N TYR A 52 -0.60 5.90 11.89
CA TYR A 52 -1.00 4.77 12.71
C TYR A 52 -0.27 3.50 12.32
N ARG A 53 0.08 2.69 13.29
CA ARG A 53 0.65 1.36 13.08
C ARG A 53 -0.18 0.29 13.78
N GLY A 54 -0.06 -0.95 13.28
CA GLY A 54 -0.50 -2.15 13.97
C GLY A 54 0.64 -2.78 14.77
N TYR A 55 0.59 -4.09 14.92
CA TYR A 55 1.59 -4.87 15.68
C TYR A 55 2.78 -5.34 14.84
N GLY A 56 2.73 -5.15 13.52
CA GLY A 56 3.77 -5.55 12.59
C GLY A 56 5.02 -4.68 12.63
N SER A 57 5.94 -4.94 11.72
CA SER A 57 7.21 -4.19 11.56
C SER A 57 7.09 -2.96 10.67
N GLU A 58 5.90 -2.67 10.14
CA GLU A 58 5.69 -1.46 9.35
C GLU A 58 5.79 -0.22 10.23
N PRO A 59 6.51 0.83 9.80
CA PRO A 59 6.62 2.08 10.55
C PRO A 59 5.25 2.77 10.69
N PHE A 60 4.37 2.60 9.72
CA PHE A 60 2.95 2.92 9.77
C PHE A 60 2.19 2.09 8.72
N VAL A 61 0.90 1.92 8.91
CA VAL A 61 0.01 1.21 7.97
C VAL A 61 -1.13 2.10 7.47
N LEU A 62 -1.36 3.21 8.15
CA LEU A 62 -2.39 4.17 7.81
C LEU A 62 -1.92 5.59 8.11
N SER A 63 -2.22 6.51 7.20
CA SER A 63 -2.08 7.96 7.40
C SER A 63 -3.45 8.62 7.28
N LEU A 64 -3.84 9.36 8.31
CA LEU A 64 -5.02 10.23 8.28
C LEU A 64 -4.59 11.69 8.18
N GLU A 65 -5.18 12.44 7.26
CA GLU A 65 -4.96 13.87 7.08
C GLU A 65 -6.27 14.64 7.27
N ALA A 66 -6.23 15.70 8.09
CA ALA A 66 -7.36 16.60 8.21
C ALA A 66 -7.56 17.38 6.91
N ALA A 67 -8.74 17.32 6.32
CA ALA A 67 -9.06 17.95 5.05
C ALA A 67 -10.54 18.40 5.02
N PRO A 68 -10.90 19.35 4.14
CA PRO A 68 -12.29 19.81 4.02
C PRO A 68 -13.27 18.76 3.50
N LYS A 69 -12.75 17.66 2.91
CA LYS A 69 -13.54 16.59 2.32
C LYS A 69 -12.87 15.25 2.58
N THR A 70 -13.70 14.24 2.83
CA THR A 70 -13.21 12.85 2.94
C THR A 70 -12.88 12.29 1.57
N GLU A 71 -11.62 11.85 1.41
CA GLU A 71 -11.08 11.34 0.15
C GLU A 71 -10.10 10.18 0.41
N PHE A 72 -10.10 9.22 -0.50
CA PHE A 72 -9.05 8.20 -0.54
C PHE A 72 -7.76 8.83 -1.07
N GLY A 73 -6.72 8.81 -0.26
CA GLY A 73 -5.41 9.39 -0.57
C GLY A 73 -4.45 8.42 -1.25
N GLY A 74 -4.87 7.17 -1.45
CA GLY A 74 -4.10 6.16 -2.16
C GLY A 74 -3.63 4.99 -1.30
N ALA A 75 -3.27 3.91 -1.99
CA ALA A 75 -2.60 2.76 -1.41
C ALA A 75 -1.13 2.76 -1.85
N ALA A 76 -0.24 2.42 -0.92
CA ALA A 76 1.18 2.29 -1.16
C ALA A 76 1.59 0.81 -1.23
N PHE A 77 2.41 0.47 -2.20
CA PHE A 77 2.96 -0.86 -2.40
C PHE A 77 4.48 -0.82 -2.30
N VAL A 78 5.04 -1.74 -1.55
CA VAL A 78 6.49 -1.93 -1.52
C VAL A 78 6.93 -2.59 -2.82
N VAL A 79 7.92 -2.01 -3.46
CA VAL A 79 8.62 -2.63 -4.60
C VAL A 79 9.85 -3.39 -4.14
N GLU A 80 10.30 -4.33 -4.96
CA GLU A 80 11.43 -5.21 -4.63
C GLU A 80 12.76 -4.46 -4.59
N SER A 81 12.91 -3.45 -5.43
CA SER A 81 14.16 -2.71 -5.58
C SER A 81 13.95 -1.22 -5.84
N GLU A 82 14.98 -0.43 -5.60
CA GLU A 82 15.01 0.98 -5.99
C GLU A 82 14.94 1.16 -7.50
N GLU A 83 15.52 0.22 -8.25
CA GLU A 83 15.46 0.19 -9.70
C GLU A 83 14.01 0.06 -10.21
N ASP A 84 13.15 -0.68 -9.47
CA ASP A 84 11.71 -0.76 -9.80
C ASP A 84 11.01 0.59 -9.63
N LEU A 85 11.38 1.40 -8.63
CA LEU A 85 10.87 2.77 -8.49
C LEU A 85 11.28 3.65 -9.67
N GLU A 86 12.56 3.64 -10.02
CA GLU A 86 13.09 4.42 -11.13
C GLU A 86 12.47 3.99 -12.46
N GLN A 87 12.27 2.68 -12.63
CA GLN A 87 11.60 2.15 -13.79
C GLN A 87 10.15 2.63 -13.85
N ALA A 88 9.40 2.58 -12.75
CA ALA A 88 8.02 3.07 -12.69
C ALA A 88 7.93 4.55 -13.11
N ALA A 89 8.80 5.40 -12.56
CA ALA A 89 8.85 6.81 -12.89
C ALA A 89 9.10 7.08 -14.40
N ARG A 90 9.86 6.20 -15.06
CA ARG A 90 10.22 6.35 -16.48
C ARG A 90 9.24 5.69 -17.44
N THR A 91 8.62 4.58 -17.06
CA THR A 91 7.93 3.69 -18.00
C THR A 91 6.43 3.60 -17.84
N LEU A 92 5.87 4.09 -16.73
CA LEU A 92 4.42 4.18 -16.59
C LEU A 92 3.83 5.07 -17.68
N PRO A 93 2.66 4.73 -18.23
CA PRO A 93 2.00 5.53 -19.25
C PRO A 93 1.82 6.99 -18.79
N LYS A 94 1.86 7.92 -19.74
CA LYS A 94 1.72 9.37 -19.44
C LYS A 94 0.37 9.70 -18.78
N GLU A 95 -0.65 8.93 -19.10
CA GLU A 95 -2.00 9.05 -18.54
C GLU A 95 -2.00 8.80 -17.02
N CYS A 96 -1.08 7.98 -16.52
CA CYS A 96 -0.91 7.72 -15.09
C CYS A 96 -0.25 8.88 -14.35
N LYS A 97 0.29 9.89 -15.03
CA LYS A 97 0.91 11.09 -14.43
C LYS A 97 1.90 10.75 -13.31
N ALA A 98 2.74 9.74 -13.55
CA ALA A 98 3.72 9.31 -12.57
C ALA A 98 4.69 10.43 -12.22
N THR A 99 4.98 10.59 -10.93
CA THR A 99 5.99 11.53 -10.46
C THR A 99 7.39 10.99 -10.75
N GLN A 100 8.39 11.88 -10.68
CA GLN A 100 9.76 11.41 -10.47
C GLN A 100 9.88 10.73 -9.11
N VAL A 101 10.94 9.96 -8.90
CA VAL A 101 11.25 9.41 -7.58
C VAL A 101 11.51 10.55 -6.60
N TYR A 102 10.91 10.50 -5.41
CA TYR A 102 11.07 11.51 -4.37
C TYR A 102 11.34 10.88 -3.00
N ASP A 103 11.98 11.66 -2.11
CA ASP A 103 12.27 11.21 -0.75
C ASP A 103 11.02 11.36 0.14
N LEU A 104 10.76 10.34 0.94
CA LEU A 104 9.69 10.31 1.94
C LEU A 104 10.19 10.93 3.28
N LYS A 105 10.53 12.22 3.28
CA LYS A 105 11.15 12.91 4.43
C LYS A 105 10.19 13.09 5.62
N ASP A 106 8.90 13.28 5.31
CA ASP A 106 7.89 13.64 6.31
C ASP A 106 6.94 12.48 6.60
N VAL A 107 7.47 11.26 6.64
CA VAL A 107 6.71 10.07 7.02
C VAL A 107 7.56 9.16 7.91
N PRO A 108 6.96 8.42 8.86
CA PRO A 108 7.70 7.44 9.65
C PRO A 108 8.40 6.41 8.78
N GLY A 109 9.63 6.09 9.11
CA GLY A 109 10.46 5.12 8.38
C GLY A 109 11.16 5.68 7.14
N GLY A 110 10.79 6.88 6.67
CA GLY A 110 11.44 7.50 5.51
C GLY A 110 11.33 6.65 4.24
N GLY A 111 12.41 6.59 3.47
CA GLY A 111 12.48 5.87 2.20
C GLY A 111 12.24 6.76 0.99
N ARG A 112 11.97 6.15 -0.15
CA ARG A 112 11.72 6.83 -1.44
C ARG A 112 10.40 6.36 -2.03
N GLY A 113 9.78 7.18 -2.87
CA GLY A 113 8.50 6.86 -3.46
C GLY A 113 8.29 7.41 -4.88
N VAL A 114 7.28 6.85 -5.53
CA VAL A 114 6.70 7.34 -6.79
C VAL A 114 5.19 7.33 -6.61
N THR A 115 4.53 8.42 -6.96
CA THR A 115 3.07 8.49 -7.01
C THR A 115 2.61 8.45 -8.45
N PHE A 116 1.55 7.70 -8.70
CA PHE A 116 0.87 7.68 -10.00
C PHE A 116 -0.63 7.57 -9.80
N TYR A 117 -1.38 7.81 -10.85
CA TYR A 117 -2.84 7.83 -10.81
C TYR A 117 -3.41 6.77 -11.73
N ASP A 118 -4.46 6.09 -11.28
CA ASP A 118 -5.24 5.24 -12.15
C ASP A 118 -5.88 6.09 -13.27
N PRO A 119 -5.67 5.73 -14.55
CA PRO A 119 -6.18 6.54 -15.65
C PRO A 119 -7.70 6.47 -15.84
N VAL A 120 -8.38 5.52 -15.20
CA VAL A 120 -9.83 5.34 -15.30
C VAL A 120 -10.56 6.15 -14.22
N ASP A 121 -10.24 5.89 -12.96
CA ASP A 121 -10.94 6.49 -11.81
C ASP A 121 -10.17 7.66 -11.19
N GLY A 122 -8.91 7.86 -11.56
CA GLY A 122 -8.06 8.94 -11.05
C GLY A 122 -7.59 8.75 -9.62
N PHE A 123 -7.72 7.56 -9.06
CA PHE A 123 -7.22 7.28 -7.71
C PHE A 123 -5.69 7.30 -7.67
N PRO A 124 -5.08 7.92 -6.64
CA PRO A 124 -3.65 7.88 -6.45
C PRO A 124 -3.20 6.50 -5.94
N PHE A 125 -2.06 6.07 -6.46
CA PHE A 125 -1.30 4.92 -5.96
C PHE A 125 0.14 5.34 -5.73
N HIS A 126 0.80 4.64 -4.81
CA HIS A 126 2.18 4.94 -4.44
C HIS A 126 3.01 3.67 -4.50
N LEU A 127 4.20 3.78 -5.04
CA LEU A 127 5.24 2.77 -4.90
C LEU A 127 6.25 3.29 -3.90
N VAL A 128 6.71 2.44 -2.99
CA VAL A 128 7.65 2.83 -1.94
C VAL A 128 8.79 1.81 -1.80
N TYR A 129 9.97 2.31 -1.44
CA TYR A 129 11.15 1.49 -1.22
C TYR A 129 12.01 2.08 -0.11
N GLY A 130 12.72 1.20 0.63
CA GLY A 130 13.74 1.60 1.60
C GLY A 130 13.20 2.21 2.89
N GLN A 131 11.91 1.98 3.23
CA GLN A 131 11.39 2.38 4.53
C GLN A 131 12.04 1.56 5.64
N THR A 132 12.48 2.23 6.70
CA THR A 132 13.08 1.60 7.87
C THR A 132 12.00 0.89 8.69
N PRO A 133 12.06 -0.43 8.86
CA PRO A 133 11.11 -1.15 9.69
C PRO A 133 11.29 -0.80 11.16
N VAL A 134 10.24 -1.02 11.94
CA VAL A 134 10.25 -0.85 13.39
C VAL A 134 10.12 -2.21 14.08
N GLU A 135 10.46 -2.25 15.36
CA GLU A 135 10.29 -3.46 16.16
C GLU A 135 8.80 -3.84 16.23
N ARG A 136 8.55 -5.15 16.09
CA ARG A 136 7.19 -5.70 16.27
C ARG A 136 6.76 -5.50 17.70
N ARG A 137 5.51 -5.15 17.89
CA ARG A 137 4.92 -5.05 19.24
C ARG A 137 4.18 -6.34 19.57
N ASP A 138 4.33 -6.77 20.83
CA ASP A 138 3.45 -7.78 21.37
C ASP A 138 2.06 -7.13 21.58
N PRO A 139 0.99 -7.70 21.05
CA PRO A 139 -0.36 -7.18 21.23
C PRO A 139 -0.80 -7.18 22.72
N GLY A 140 -0.06 -7.85 23.62
CA GLY A 140 -0.43 -7.95 25.05
C GLY A 140 -1.74 -8.70 25.30
N PHE A 141 -2.43 -9.09 24.24
CA PHE A 141 -3.58 -9.99 24.35
C PHE A 141 -3.06 -11.43 24.34
N PRO A 142 -3.61 -12.30 25.21
CA PRO A 142 -3.45 -13.72 24.94
C PRO A 142 -3.93 -13.88 23.49
N ILE A 143 -3.01 -14.27 22.62
CA ILE A 143 -3.41 -14.72 21.29
C ILE A 143 -4.49 -15.73 21.59
N LEU A 144 -5.76 -15.31 21.43
CA LEU A 144 -6.82 -16.29 21.36
C LEU A 144 -6.25 -17.29 20.37
N LYS A 145 -5.86 -18.46 20.85
CA LYS A 145 -5.64 -19.60 20.01
C LYS A 145 -7.02 -19.87 19.39
N VAL A 146 -7.41 -18.96 18.51
CA VAL A 146 -8.38 -19.29 17.48
C VAL A 146 -7.72 -20.51 16.91
N ASN A 147 -8.24 -21.68 17.30
CA ASN A 147 -7.85 -22.89 16.66
C ASN A 147 -7.85 -22.53 15.18
N TYR A 148 -6.66 -22.38 14.62
CA TYR A 148 -6.53 -22.40 13.18
C TYR A 148 -7.14 -23.75 12.83
N VAL A 149 -8.43 -23.74 12.60
CA VAL A 149 -9.05 -24.76 11.79
C VAL A 149 -8.19 -24.66 10.56
N SER A 150 -7.28 -25.61 10.44
CA SER A 150 -6.40 -25.75 9.30
C SER A 150 -7.28 -25.45 8.10
N GLN A 151 -7.00 -24.31 7.44
CA GLN A 151 -7.83 -23.91 6.29
C GLN A 151 -7.90 -25.15 5.45
N PRO A 152 -9.09 -25.66 5.12
CA PRO A 152 -9.19 -26.82 4.28
C PRO A 152 -8.44 -26.43 3.02
N THR A 153 -7.35 -27.14 2.76
CA THR A 153 -6.56 -26.95 1.56
C THR A 153 -7.55 -27.07 0.42
N ILE A 154 -7.92 -25.94 -0.19
CA ILE A 154 -8.77 -25.95 -1.37
C ILE A 154 -7.90 -26.62 -2.42
N ARG A 155 -8.03 -27.96 -2.49
CA ARG A 155 -7.53 -28.72 -3.64
C ARG A 155 -8.39 -28.25 -4.81
N VAL A 156 -7.87 -27.32 -5.58
CA VAL A 156 -8.41 -27.03 -6.91
C VAL A 156 -8.25 -28.34 -7.70
N HIS A 157 -9.31 -29.12 -7.73
CA HIS A 157 -9.37 -30.28 -8.60
C HIS A 157 -9.47 -29.72 -10.04
N SER A 158 -8.33 -29.69 -10.72
CA SER A 158 -8.24 -29.48 -12.15
C SER A 158 -8.88 -30.68 -12.87
N LYS A 159 -10.19 -30.73 -12.92
CA LYS A 159 -10.94 -31.63 -13.81
C LYS A 159 -11.84 -30.80 -14.73
N TRP A 160 -11.21 -29.98 -15.56
CA TRP A 160 -11.83 -29.60 -16.81
C TRP A 160 -11.37 -30.64 -17.85
N LYS A 161 -12.09 -31.76 -17.94
CA LYS A 161 -12.03 -32.63 -19.13
C LYS A 161 -12.92 -31.94 -20.17
N HIS A 162 -12.28 -31.52 -21.25
CA HIS A 162 -12.96 -31.19 -22.49
C HIS A 162 -13.83 -32.39 -22.90
N HIS A 163 -15.11 -32.13 -23.10
CA HIS A 163 -15.96 -32.98 -23.96
C HIS A 163 -16.39 -32.07 -25.11
N CYS A 164 -16.12 -32.57 -26.30
CA CYS A 164 -16.37 -32.16 -27.67
C CYS A 164 -17.46 -31.13 -27.93
#